data_8fbaf9d95f55d14f3a1ddd75e831e4fc
#
_entry.id   8fbaf9d95f55d14f3a1ddd75e831e4fc
#
_cell.length_a   1.000
_cell.length_b   1.000
_cell.length_c   1.000
_cell.angle_alpha   90.00
_cell.angle_beta   90.00
_cell.angle_gamma   90.00
#
_symmetry.space_group_name_H-M   'P 1'
#
loop_
_entity.id
_entity.type
_entity.pdbx_description
1 polymer ?
#
loop_
_entity_poly.entity_id
_entity_poly.type
_entity_poly.pdbx_seq_one_letter_code
_entity_poly.pdbx_strand_id
1 'polypeptide(L)'
;MDTDINVYRQRRQHVLSQIGEDGVAIIFAAPEQRRSNDTEYPYRQDSYFHYLTGFPEPGAALILNGREHSATLLCRNKDPEHEIWNGFRYGYSAAREVFAFDCADDISQWPAYLKKALSGHRHLFALWGHYPDNDSKVQEVWYEIARIANYRKTNGSTIAPESMVNLATILDPMRLIKDEHEQKIMRIATEISAQAHIRAMQTTRPGQFEYQVEAEILHEFMQRGARFPSYNSIVAGGKNACCLHYVSNNCRLKPNELLMIDAGAEYEMYAGDISRTFPINGRFTSAQRDVYDIVLAVNQASIASTVKQANWQTISTAAIQMLTQGLIDLGILHGSLEQNIEAQTYRRFYMHGLGHWLGLDVHDVGGRFDNQEQPILLQPGMVTTIEPGLYISAADDIPKAFHNIGIRIEDNILVTENGNEVLTASVPKTIPEIEAIMQH
;
A
#
# COMPACT_ATOMS: atom_id res chain seq x y z
N MET A 1 13.97 -10.59 -11.60
CA MET A 1 14.99 -9.55 -11.88
C MET A 1 16.14 -9.73 -10.92
N ASP A 2 17.37 -9.37 -11.33
CA ASP A 2 18.47 -9.26 -10.35
C ASP A 2 18.13 -8.06 -9.46
N THR A 3 17.66 -8.36 -8.26
CA THR A 3 17.38 -7.33 -7.25
C THR A 3 18.69 -6.65 -6.91
N ASP A 4 18.79 -5.34 -7.11
CA ASP A 4 20.00 -4.61 -6.76
C ASP A 4 20.14 -4.53 -5.24
N ILE A 5 20.90 -5.45 -4.68
CA ILE A 5 21.12 -5.56 -3.23
C ILE A 5 21.75 -4.29 -2.64
N ASN A 6 22.40 -3.46 -3.46
CA ASN A 6 23.01 -2.21 -3.00
C ASN A 6 21.95 -1.20 -2.54
N VAL A 7 20.73 -1.24 -3.10
CA VAL A 7 19.64 -0.38 -2.65
C VAL A 7 19.32 -0.60 -1.18
N TYR A 8 19.15 -1.86 -0.77
CA TYR A 8 18.90 -2.21 0.63
C TYR A 8 20.06 -1.83 1.55
N ARG A 9 21.28 -2.02 1.09
CA ARG A 9 22.48 -1.61 1.83
C ARG A 9 22.53 -0.09 2.03
N GLN A 10 22.24 0.69 0.99
CA GLN A 10 22.20 2.15 1.09
C GLN A 10 21.11 2.62 2.06
N ARG A 11 19.92 2.00 2.04
CA ARG A 11 18.84 2.29 2.99
C ARG A 11 19.26 2.01 4.44
N ARG A 12 19.92 0.88 4.70
CA ARG A 12 20.50 0.58 6.04
C ARG A 12 21.55 1.62 6.45
N GLN A 13 22.42 2.02 5.55
CA GLN A 13 23.43 3.06 5.82
C GLN A 13 22.79 4.41 6.15
N HIS A 14 21.72 4.77 5.44
CA HIS A 14 20.98 5.98 5.76
C HIS A 14 20.37 5.91 7.16
N VAL A 15 19.70 4.81 7.52
CA VAL A 15 19.16 4.63 8.88
C VAL A 15 20.26 4.69 9.93
N LEU A 16 21.40 4.03 9.72
CA LEU A 16 22.56 4.08 10.61
C LEU A 16 23.04 5.51 10.84
N SER A 17 23.06 6.34 9.80
CA SER A 17 23.44 7.76 9.92
C SER A 17 22.42 8.57 10.74
N GLN A 18 21.12 8.23 10.67
CA GLN A 18 20.06 8.94 11.39
C GLN A 18 19.97 8.54 12.86
N ILE A 19 20.17 7.26 13.20
CA ILE A 19 20.18 6.82 14.60
C ILE A 19 21.46 7.24 15.34
N GLY A 20 22.54 7.55 14.60
CA GLY A 20 23.81 8.04 15.13
C GLY A 20 24.56 7.04 16.02
N GLU A 21 25.72 7.46 16.56
CA GLU A 21 26.58 6.58 17.37
C GLU A 21 25.95 6.11 18.69
N ASP A 22 24.96 6.80 19.20
CA ASP A 22 24.25 6.47 20.45
C ASP A 22 22.98 5.64 20.22
N GLY A 23 22.65 5.29 18.97
CA GLY A 23 21.44 4.57 18.60
C GLY A 23 21.66 3.11 18.22
N VAL A 24 20.72 2.25 18.61
CA VAL A 24 20.57 0.87 18.14
C VAL A 24 19.14 0.69 17.67
N ALA A 25 18.95 0.08 16.49
CA ALA A 25 17.62 -0.26 15.99
C ALA A 25 17.45 -1.78 15.89
N ILE A 26 16.21 -2.25 16.16
CA ILE A 26 15.80 -3.63 15.92
C ILE A 26 14.48 -3.66 15.12
N ILE A 27 14.41 -4.53 14.11
CA ILE A 27 13.23 -4.74 13.27
C ILE A 27 13.05 -6.24 13.07
N PHE A 28 11.81 -6.71 13.13
CA PHE A 28 11.48 -8.12 12.96
C PHE A 28 10.80 -8.37 11.60
N ALA A 29 11.08 -9.55 11.03
CA ALA A 29 10.31 -10.11 9.92
C ALA A 29 8.87 -10.38 10.35
N ALA A 30 7.93 -10.36 9.39
CA ALA A 30 6.55 -10.74 9.65
C ALA A 30 6.46 -12.17 10.22
N PRO A 31 5.56 -12.45 11.15
CA PRO A 31 5.27 -13.80 11.57
C PRO A 31 4.51 -14.58 10.49
N GLU A 32 4.73 -15.89 10.40
CA GLU A 32 3.89 -16.78 9.61
C GLU A 32 2.46 -16.81 10.19
N GLN A 33 1.46 -16.70 9.34
CA GLN A 33 0.04 -16.65 9.74
C GLN A 33 -0.63 -17.98 9.47
N ARG A 34 -1.21 -18.59 10.51
CA ARG A 34 -1.95 -19.84 10.37
C ARG A 34 -3.29 -19.61 9.69
N ARG A 35 -3.57 -20.37 8.63
CA ARG A 35 -4.86 -20.40 7.93
C ARG A 35 -5.81 -21.40 8.57
N SER A 36 -5.34 -22.63 8.81
CA SER A 36 -6.08 -23.70 9.45
C SER A 36 -5.08 -24.68 10.07
N ASN A 37 -5.45 -25.39 11.11
CA ASN A 37 -4.69 -26.39 11.86
C ASN A 37 -3.15 -26.33 11.63
N ASP A 38 -2.65 -27.06 10.63
CA ASP A 38 -1.23 -27.20 10.24
C ASP A 38 -0.89 -26.53 8.88
N THR A 39 -1.77 -25.67 8.37
CA THR A 39 -1.60 -24.97 7.08
C THR A 39 -1.53 -23.48 7.32
N GLU A 40 -0.51 -22.83 6.76
CA GLU A 40 -0.32 -21.37 6.80
C GLU A 40 -0.95 -20.70 5.59
N TYR A 41 -1.20 -19.38 5.74
CA TYR A 41 -1.39 -18.50 4.61
C TYR A 41 -0.07 -18.34 3.83
N PRO A 42 -0.12 -18.03 2.52
CA PRO A 42 1.09 -17.62 1.81
C PRO A 42 1.80 -16.50 2.55
N TYR A 43 3.11 -16.67 2.75
CA TYR A 43 3.91 -15.73 3.51
C TYR A 43 4.10 -14.42 2.73
N ARG A 44 3.88 -13.30 3.41
CA ARG A 44 4.26 -11.96 2.95
C ARG A 44 5.15 -11.32 4.00
N GLN A 45 6.32 -10.84 3.55
CA GLN A 45 7.26 -10.18 4.45
C GLN A 45 6.70 -8.86 4.99
N ASP A 46 7.18 -8.45 6.15
CA ASP A 46 6.94 -7.12 6.69
C ASP A 46 7.51 -6.04 5.78
N SER A 47 6.74 -4.98 5.52
CA SER A 47 7.11 -3.95 4.56
C SER A 47 8.36 -3.16 5.00
N TYR A 48 8.53 -2.84 6.27
CA TYR A 48 9.73 -2.15 6.78
C TYR A 48 10.94 -3.06 6.80
N PHE A 49 10.76 -4.32 7.21
CA PHE A 49 11.84 -5.30 7.19
C PHE A 49 12.31 -5.55 5.76
N HIS A 50 11.39 -5.75 4.82
CA HIS A 50 11.71 -5.88 3.39
C HIS A 50 12.44 -4.64 2.87
N TYR A 51 11.96 -3.43 3.17
CA TYR A 51 12.52 -2.16 2.72
C TYR A 51 14.00 -2.00 3.07
N LEU A 52 14.42 -2.57 4.22
CA LEU A 52 15.81 -2.51 4.68
C LEU A 52 16.66 -3.71 4.31
N THR A 53 16.04 -4.87 4.02
CA THR A 53 16.79 -6.12 3.91
C THR A 53 16.69 -6.79 2.54
N GLY A 54 15.55 -6.69 1.87
CA GLY A 54 15.21 -7.55 0.73
C GLY A 54 15.16 -9.05 1.09
N PHE A 55 15.32 -9.42 2.37
CA PHE A 55 15.37 -10.81 2.81
C PHE A 55 13.94 -11.39 2.86
N PRO A 56 13.68 -12.51 2.14
CA PRO A 56 12.31 -12.97 1.91
C PRO A 56 11.78 -13.94 2.98
N GLU A 57 12.64 -14.47 3.86
CA GLU A 57 12.26 -15.56 4.75
C GLU A 57 11.65 -15.06 6.07
N PRO A 58 10.67 -15.79 6.64
CA PRO A 58 10.15 -15.53 7.98
C PRO A 58 11.16 -15.89 9.07
N GLY A 59 10.83 -15.48 10.32
CA GLY A 59 11.64 -15.84 11.48
C GLY A 59 13.02 -15.18 11.42
N ALA A 60 13.05 -13.89 11.14
CA ALA A 60 14.28 -13.11 11.09
C ALA A 60 14.17 -11.80 11.87
N ALA A 61 15.30 -11.22 12.24
CA ALA A 61 15.42 -9.90 12.85
C ALA A 61 16.66 -9.18 12.30
N LEU A 62 16.56 -7.87 12.15
CA LEU A 62 17.66 -6.99 11.78
C LEU A 62 18.03 -6.12 12.98
N ILE A 63 19.32 -6.12 13.35
CA ILE A 63 19.86 -5.19 14.33
C ILE A 63 20.84 -4.23 13.62
N LEU A 64 20.60 -2.93 13.80
CA LEU A 64 21.47 -1.86 13.31
C LEU A 64 22.17 -1.21 14.50
N ASN A 65 23.51 -1.19 14.49
CA ASN A 65 24.32 -0.57 15.54
C ASN A 65 25.00 0.69 14.98
N GLY A 66 24.56 1.84 15.47
CA GLY A 66 25.03 3.12 14.96
C GLY A 66 26.52 3.39 15.24
N ARG A 67 27.06 2.96 16.41
CA ARG A 67 28.46 3.14 16.76
C ARG A 67 29.40 2.27 15.92
N GLU A 68 29.01 1.03 15.69
CA GLU A 68 29.80 0.10 14.87
C GLU A 68 29.56 0.29 13.39
N HIS A 69 28.59 1.13 13.02
CA HIS A 69 28.11 1.28 11.64
C HIS A 69 27.79 -0.07 10.98
N SER A 70 27.19 -1.00 11.73
CA SER A 70 27.00 -2.38 11.34
C SER A 70 25.52 -2.79 11.29
N ALA A 71 25.23 -3.71 10.36
CA ALA A 71 23.94 -4.34 10.18
C ALA A 71 24.08 -5.85 10.39
N THR A 72 23.39 -6.40 11.39
CA THR A 72 23.38 -7.82 11.72
C THR A 72 22.02 -8.42 11.40
N LEU A 73 21.98 -9.44 10.55
CA LEU A 73 20.80 -10.26 10.30
C LEU A 73 20.79 -11.48 11.22
N LEU A 74 19.72 -11.68 11.97
CA LEU A 74 19.45 -12.92 12.69
C LEU A 74 18.35 -13.65 11.92
N CYS A 75 18.63 -14.88 11.45
CA CYS A 75 17.67 -15.66 10.67
C CYS A 75 17.74 -17.15 10.99
N ARG A 76 16.81 -17.91 10.45
CA ARG A 76 16.81 -19.37 10.61
C ARG A 76 18.04 -19.97 9.95
N ASN A 77 18.62 -20.98 10.60
CA ASN A 77 19.74 -21.72 10.01
C ASN A 77 19.26 -22.63 8.87
N LYS A 78 20.20 -23.01 8.01
CA LYS A 78 19.97 -24.04 7.01
C LYS A 78 19.79 -25.39 7.70
N ASP A 79 18.70 -26.08 7.39
CA ASP A 79 18.31 -27.36 7.98
C ASP A 79 17.82 -28.28 6.85
N PRO A 80 18.63 -29.30 6.45
CA PRO A 80 18.29 -30.21 5.36
C PRO A 80 16.98 -30.99 5.59
N GLU A 81 16.66 -31.34 6.83
CA GLU A 81 15.41 -32.04 7.13
C GLU A 81 14.20 -31.11 6.92
N HIS A 82 14.31 -29.87 7.37
CA HIS A 82 13.29 -28.85 7.12
C HIS A 82 13.15 -28.48 5.63
N GLU A 83 14.24 -28.45 4.89
CA GLU A 83 14.22 -28.13 3.44
C GLU A 83 13.48 -29.21 2.62
N ILE A 84 13.42 -30.46 3.11
CA ILE A 84 12.62 -31.52 2.48
C ILE A 84 11.11 -31.19 2.53
N TRP A 85 10.65 -30.52 3.59
CA TRP A 85 9.23 -30.18 3.78
C TRP A 85 8.85 -28.80 3.28
N ASN A 86 9.70 -27.81 3.51
CA ASN A 86 9.36 -26.39 3.35
C ASN A 86 10.15 -25.70 2.23
N GLY A 87 11.04 -26.44 1.54
CA GLY A 87 11.87 -25.88 0.48
C GLY A 87 13.14 -25.17 0.98
N PHE A 88 13.81 -24.50 0.07
CA PHE A 88 15.11 -23.86 0.26
C PHE A 88 15.10 -22.81 1.37
N ARG A 89 16.20 -22.75 2.15
CA ARG A 89 16.54 -21.68 3.08
C ARG A 89 17.96 -21.20 2.82
N TYR A 90 18.19 -19.89 2.89
CA TYR A 90 19.52 -19.32 2.78
C TYR A 90 20.45 -19.80 3.91
N GLY A 91 19.93 -19.81 5.16
CA GLY A 91 20.74 -19.91 6.35
C GLY A 91 21.61 -18.66 6.54
N TYR A 92 22.12 -18.43 7.74
CA TYR A 92 22.79 -17.17 8.05
C TYR A 92 24.07 -16.93 7.23
N SER A 93 24.85 -17.97 6.87
CA SER A 93 26.09 -17.78 6.09
C SER A 93 25.81 -17.24 4.69
N ALA A 94 24.92 -17.89 3.92
CA ALA A 94 24.58 -17.43 2.58
C ALA A 94 23.76 -16.12 2.61
N ALA A 95 22.86 -15.96 3.59
CA ALA A 95 22.11 -14.73 3.76
C ALA A 95 23.02 -13.51 3.97
N ARG A 96 24.08 -13.65 4.78
CA ARG A 96 25.11 -12.60 4.97
C ARG A 96 25.71 -12.14 3.65
N GLU A 97 26.11 -13.09 2.81
CA GLU A 97 26.80 -12.79 1.54
C GLU A 97 25.82 -12.23 0.50
N VAL A 98 24.68 -12.91 0.30
CA VAL A 98 23.70 -12.56 -0.74
C VAL A 98 23.04 -11.20 -0.47
N PHE A 99 22.73 -10.89 0.79
CA PHE A 99 22.02 -9.65 1.16
C PHE A 99 22.95 -8.57 1.75
N ALA A 100 24.27 -8.78 1.65
CA ALA A 100 25.30 -7.83 2.06
C ALA A 100 25.15 -7.31 3.50
N PHE A 101 25.06 -8.23 4.48
CA PHE A 101 25.11 -7.91 5.90
C PHE A 101 26.55 -8.01 6.44
N ASP A 102 26.87 -7.22 7.46
CA ASP A 102 28.18 -7.25 8.11
C ASP A 102 28.34 -8.52 8.95
N CYS A 103 27.24 -8.95 9.60
CA CYS A 103 27.16 -10.19 10.38
C CYS A 103 25.82 -10.88 10.14
N ALA A 104 25.78 -12.21 10.26
CA ALA A 104 24.53 -12.96 10.38
C ALA A 104 24.71 -14.14 11.31
N ASP A 105 23.66 -14.50 12.06
CA ASP A 105 23.65 -15.63 13.00
C ASP A 105 22.22 -16.19 13.17
N ASP A 106 22.09 -17.19 14.01
CA ASP A 106 20.81 -17.85 14.29
C ASP A 106 19.83 -16.90 14.98
N ILE A 107 18.56 -16.94 14.55
CA ILE A 107 17.49 -16.08 15.08
C ILE A 107 17.30 -16.24 16.61
N SER A 108 17.57 -17.38 17.18
CA SER A 108 17.47 -17.59 18.63
C SER A 108 18.43 -16.72 19.44
N GLN A 109 19.49 -16.20 18.78
CA GLN A 109 20.51 -15.38 19.41
C GLN A 109 20.14 -13.88 19.47
N TRP A 110 19.03 -13.45 18.85
CA TRP A 110 18.71 -12.02 18.76
C TRP A 110 18.68 -11.30 20.14
N PRO A 111 18.21 -11.92 21.26
CA PRO A 111 18.23 -11.23 22.56
C PRO A 111 19.65 -10.98 23.05
N ALA A 112 20.58 -11.90 22.81
CA ALA A 112 21.98 -11.76 23.19
C ALA A 112 22.68 -10.70 22.35
N TYR A 113 22.42 -10.67 21.03
CA TYR A 113 22.93 -9.64 20.12
C TYR A 113 22.38 -8.27 20.48
N LEU A 114 21.08 -8.14 20.72
CA LEU A 114 20.46 -6.89 21.13
C LEU A 114 21.04 -6.40 22.47
N LYS A 115 21.18 -7.31 23.45
CA LYS A 115 21.77 -6.98 24.77
C LYS A 115 23.18 -6.45 24.62
N LYS A 116 24.01 -7.08 23.80
CA LYS A 116 25.38 -6.63 23.50
C LYS A 116 25.35 -5.25 22.82
N ALA A 117 24.52 -5.06 21.80
CA ALA A 117 24.41 -3.83 21.04
C ALA A 117 23.94 -2.67 21.93
N LEU A 118 22.92 -2.87 22.79
CA LEU A 118 22.38 -1.80 23.65
C LEU A 118 23.32 -1.37 24.76
N SER A 119 24.32 -2.21 25.13
CA SER A 119 25.25 -1.87 26.20
C SER A 119 26.15 -0.69 25.81
N GLY A 120 25.97 0.43 26.48
CA GLY A 120 26.67 1.66 26.20
C GLY A 120 26.04 2.60 25.19
N HIS A 121 24.84 2.29 24.69
CA HIS A 121 24.06 3.16 23.81
C HIS A 121 22.92 3.82 24.59
N ARG A 122 22.44 5.00 24.09
CA ARG A 122 21.43 5.82 24.75
C ARG A 122 20.02 5.66 24.19
N HIS A 123 19.90 5.24 22.91
CA HIS A 123 18.64 5.23 22.21
C HIS A 123 18.35 3.85 21.62
N LEU A 124 17.17 3.33 21.92
CA LEU A 124 16.64 2.09 21.33
C LEU A 124 15.52 2.46 20.34
N PHE A 125 15.73 2.12 19.08
CA PHE A 125 14.76 2.31 18.01
C PHE A 125 14.08 1.00 17.67
N ALA A 126 12.74 0.99 17.60
CA ALA A 126 11.95 -0.15 17.11
C ALA A 126 10.62 0.36 16.53
N LEU A 127 9.91 -0.49 15.81
CA LEU A 127 8.55 -0.23 15.33
C LEU A 127 7.55 -0.54 16.44
N TRP A 128 7.47 0.31 17.44
CA TRP A 128 6.68 0.09 18.65
C TRP A 128 5.17 -0.04 18.33
N GLY A 129 4.54 -1.10 18.85
CA GLY A 129 3.14 -1.42 18.62
C GLY A 129 2.87 -2.25 17.37
N HIS A 130 3.87 -2.47 16.53
CA HIS A 130 3.73 -3.23 15.28
C HIS A 130 3.58 -4.74 15.54
N TYR A 131 4.44 -5.29 16.41
CA TYR A 131 4.40 -6.68 16.88
C TYR A 131 4.49 -6.72 18.42
N PRO A 132 3.36 -6.66 19.16
CA PRO A 132 3.36 -6.52 20.63
C PRO A 132 4.14 -7.59 21.38
N ASP A 133 4.14 -8.84 20.88
CA ASP A 133 4.90 -9.94 21.49
C ASP A 133 6.42 -9.72 21.37
N ASN A 134 6.88 -9.17 20.27
CA ASN A 134 8.29 -8.82 20.08
C ASN A 134 8.65 -7.59 20.91
N ASP A 135 7.78 -6.60 21.00
CA ASP A 135 7.98 -5.41 21.84
C ASP A 135 8.20 -5.78 23.28
N SER A 136 7.38 -6.71 23.83
CA SER A 136 7.52 -7.19 25.20
C SER A 136 8.89 -7.82 25.46
N LYS A 137 9.35 -8.66 24.53
CA LYS A 137 10.68 -9.31 24.63
C LYS A 137 11.83 -8.30 24.50
N VAL A 138 11.70 -7.33 23.62
CA VAL A 138 12.70 -6.23 23.45
C VAL A 138 12.77 -5.40 24.75
N GLN A 139 11.63 -5.10 25.36
CA GLN A 139 11.57 -4.39 26.63
C GLN A 139 12.18 -5.20 27.80
N GLU A 140 12.02 -6.53 27.81
CA GLU A 140 12.69 -7.40 28.78
C GLU A 140 14.21 -7.29 28.67
N VAL A 141 14.78 -7.35 27.44
CA VAL A 141 16.21 -7.17 27.20
C VAL A 141 16.69 -5.79 27.66
N TRP A 142 15.93 -4.75 27.31
CA TRP A 142 16.24 -3.38 27.77
C TRP A 142 16.22 -3.28 29.29
N TYR A 143 15.22 -3.82 29.96
CA TYR A 143 15.09 -3.81 31.42
C TYR A 143 16.27 -4.49 32.09
N GLU A 144 16.72 -5.63 31.60
CA GLU A 144 17.91 -6.31 32.11
C GLU A 144 19.15 -5.42 32.07
N ILE A 145 19.39 -4.71 30.98
CA ILE A 145 20.53 -3.80 30.81
C ILE A 145 20.39 -2.62 31.77
N ALA A 146 19.21 -2.01 31.84
CA ALA A 146 18.92 -0.89 32.72
C ALA A 146 19.17 -1.27 34.20
N ARG A 147 18.75 -2.47 34.61
CA ARG A 147 19.02 -3.00 35.95
C ARG A 147 20.52 -3.18 36.22
N ILE A 148 21.28 -3.73 35.28
CA ILE A 148 22.73 -3.91 35.39
C ILE A 148 23.44 -2.55 35.46
N ALA A 149 23.07 -1.59 34.63
CA ALA A 149 23.62 -0.25 34.59
C ALA A 149 23.40 0.47 35.92
N ASN A 150 22.17 0.38 36.48
CA ASN A 150 21.85 0.97 37.79
C ASN A 150 22.65 0.35 38.95
N TYR A 151 22.85 -0.99 38.92
CA TYR A 151 23.61 -1.69 39.96
C TYR A 151 25.13 -1.38 39.87
N ARG A 152 25.66 -1.18 38.68
CA ARG A 152 27.10 -0.94 38.42
C ARG A 152 27.50 0.53 38.46
N LYS A 153 26.59 1.47 38.69
CA LYS A 153 26.91 2.92 38.81
C LYS A 153 28.01 3.24 39.83
N THR A 154 28.31 2.31 40.74
CA THR A 154 29.38 2.43 41.72
C THR A 154 30.75 1.98 41.24
N ASN A 155 30.85 1.25 40.07
CA ASN A 155 32.07 0.56 39.64
C ASN A 155 32.45 0.78 38.16
N GLY A 156 31.97 1.86 37.52
CA GLY A 156 32.32 2.19 36.13
C GLY A 156 31.20 1.92 35.12
N SER A 157 31.14 2.78 34.15
CA SER A 157 30.02 3.06 33.26
C SER A 157 29.53 1.87 32.40
N THR A 158 28.36 1.35 32.74
CA THR A 158 27.49 0.78 31.70
C THR A 158 26.34 1.77 31.49
N ILE A 159 26.25 2.37 30.32
CA ILE A 159 25.12 3.20 29.92
C ILE A 159 24.05 2.23 29.37
N ALA A 160 22.81 2.42 29.79
CA ALA A 160 21.65 1.75 29.22
C ALA A 160 20.85 2.75 28.41
N PRO A 161 20.05 2.34 27.42
CA PRO A 161 19.20 3.26 26.69
C PRO A 161 18.28 4.07 27.59
N GLU A 162 18.30 5.38 27.41
CA GLU A 162 17.51 6.37 28.15
C GLU A 162 16.16 6.62 27.47
N SER A 163 16.04 6.30 26.17
CA SER A 163 14.83 6.48 25.38
C SER A 163 14.54 5.31 24.48
N MET A 164 13.25 5.09 24.26
CA MET A 164 12.69 4.23 23.24
C MET A 164 12.06 5.11 22.17
N VAL A 165 12.53 5.01 20.95
CA VAL A 165 12.12 5.86 19.82
C VAL A 165 11.42 5.01 18.77
N ASN A 166 10.34 5.55 18.18
CA ASN A 166 9.67 4.86 17.08
C ASN A 166 10.49 5.01 15.80
N LEU A 167 10.98 3.90 15.26
CA LEU A 167 11.79 3.86 14.05
C LEU A 167 11.02 4.35 12.81
N ALA A 168 9.69 4.27 12.81
CA ALA A 168 8.84 4.78 11.75
C ALA A 168 9.08 6.28 11.47
N THR A 169 9.49 7.06 12.49
CA THR A 169 9.84 8.48 12.30
C THR A 169 10.99 8.71 11.32
N ILE A 170 11.83 7.71 11.12
CA ILE A 170 12.93 7.71 10.13
C ILE A 170 12.47 7.03 8.84
N LEU A 171 11.80 5.88 8.95
CA LEU A 171 11.47 5.06 7.79
C LEU A 171 10.32 5.60 6.94
N ASP A 172 9.30 6.21 7.56
CA ASP A 172 8.15 6.73 6.81
C ASP A 172 8.52 7.85 5.83
N PRO A 173 9.33 8.85 6.21
CA PRO A 173 9.83 9.83 5.25
C PRO A 173 10.68 9.23 4.12
N MET A 174 11.46 8.17 4.41
CA MET A 174 12.24 7.47 3.38
C MET A 174 11.33 6.73 2.41
N ARG A 175 10.31 6.02 2.89
CA ARG A 175 9.34 5.26 2.08
C ARG A 175 8.40 6.16 1.29
N LEU A 176 8.13 7.38 1.77
CA LEU A 176 7.25 8.34 1.10
C LEU A 176 7.80 8.75 -0.27
N ILE A 177 9.13 8.93 -0.37
CA ILE A 177 9.82 9.32 -1.62
C ILE A 177 10.42 8.06 -2.24
N LYS A 178 9.79 7.56 -3.28
CA LYS A 178 10.20 6.34 -4.00
C LYS A 178 11.47 6.61 -4.81
N ASP A 179 12.52 5.82 -4.56
CA ASP A 179 13.73 5.85 -5.37
C ASP A 179 13.50 5.24 -6.79
N GLU A 180 14.51 5.31 -7.65
CA GLU A 180 14.39 4.81 -9.03
C GLU A 180 14.11 3.30 -9.11
N HIS A 181 14.62 2.52 -8.16
CA HIS A 181 14.39 1.08 -8.08
C HIS A 181 12.91 0.79 -7.73
N GLU A 182 12.37 1.49 -6.72
CA GLU A 182 10.97 1.39 -6.32
C GLU A 182 10.04 1.79 -7.46
N GLN A 183 10.30 2.95 -8.09
CA GLN A 183 9.51 3.43 -9.22
C GLN A 183 9.48 2.44 -10.39
N LYS A 184 10.60 1.74 -10.66
CA LYS A 184 10.67 0.70 -11.70
C LYS A 184 9.76 -0.48 -11.37
N ILE A 185 9.78 -0.95 -10.11
CA ILE A 185 8.93 -2.07 -9.67
C ILE A 185 7.46 -1.66 -9.72
N MET A 186 7.13 -0.46 -9.25
CA MET A 186 5.76 0.06 -9.27
C MET A 186 5.20 0.20 -10.69
N ARG A 187 6.01 0.61 -11.68
CA ARG A 187 5.58 0.60 -13.08
C ARG A 187 5.22 -0.80 -13.57
N ILE A 188 5.93 -1.82 -13.11
CA ILE A 188 5.62 -3.22 -13.45
C ILE A 188 4.34 -3.67 -12.76
N ALA A 189 4.19 -3.41 -11.45
CA ALA A 189 3.00 -3.77 -10.69
C ALA A 189 1.73 -3.11 -11.26
N THR A 190 1.81 -1.82 -11.62
CA THR A 190 0.70 -1.08 -12.22
C THR A 190 0.39 -1.53 -13.63
N GLU A 191 1.39 -1.89 -14.46
CA GLU A 191 1.14 -2.44 -15.80
C GLU A 191 0.50 -3.83 -15.73
N ILE A 192 0.93 -4.70 -14.80
CA ILE A 192 0.27 -6.00 -14.56
C ILE A 192 -1.19 -5.79 -14.18
N SER A 193 -1.45 -4.85 -13.26
CA SER A 193 -2.81 -4.47 -12.85
C SER A 193 -3.63 -3.96 -14.03
N ALA A 194 -3.04 -3.10 -14.86
CA ALA A 194 -3.67 -2.53 -16.04
C ALA A 194 -4.12 -3.60 -17.05
N GLN A 195 -3.27 -4.57 -17.34
CA GLN A 195 -3.59 -5.66 -18.25
C GLN A 195 -4.71 -6.57 -17.71
N ALA A 196 -4.79 -6.74 -16.39
CA ALA A 196 -5.89 -7.49 -15.78
C ALA A 196 -7.24 -6.77 -15.90
N HIS A 197 -7.27 -5.44 -15.77
CA HIS A 197 -8.48 -4.64 -16.02
C HIS A 197 -8.91 -4.69 -17.49
N ILE A 198 -7.96 -4.60 -18.42
CA ILE A 198 -8.22 -4.77 -19.86
C ILE A 198 -8.82 -6.15 -20.14
N ARG A 199 -8.23 -7.21 -19.56
CA ARG A 199 -8.76 -8.58 -19.68
C ARG A 199 -10.16 -8.68 -19.10
N ALA A 200 -10.42 -8.11 -17.93
CA ALA A 200 -11.75 -8.11 -17.32
C ALA A 200 -12.80 -7.44 -18.22
N MET A 201 -12.48 -6.27 -18.83
CA MET A 201 -13.38 -5.63 -19.81
C MET A 201 -13.66 -6.52 -21.02
N GLN A 202 -12.64 -7.21 -21.55
CA GLN A 202 -12.76 -8.10 -22.69
C GLN A 202 -13.55 -9.38 -22.42
N THR A 203 -13.53 -9.89 -21.20
CA THR A 203 -14.12 -11.19 -20.85
C THR A 203 -15.46 -11.10 -20.13
N THR A 204 -15.83 -9.94 -19.58
CA THR A 204 -17.09 -9.74 -18.85
C THR A 204 -18.29 -9.91 -19.78
N ARG A 205 -19.27 -10.74 -19.33
CA ARG A 205 -20.54 -11.00 -20.04
C ARG A 205 -21.69 -11.03 -19.05
N PRO A 206 -22.90 -10.61 -19.45
CA PRO A 206 -24.12 -10.83 -18.68
C PRO A 206 -24.30 -12.31 -18.32
N GLY A 207 -24.72 -12.57 -17.08
CA GLY A 207 -24.97 -13.91 -16.58
C GLY A 207 -23.78 -14.59 -15.89
N GLN A 208 -22.56 -14.09 -16.02
CA GLN A 208 -21.42 -14.52 -15.20
C GLN A 208 -21.65 -14.15 -13.73
N PHE A 209 -20.91 -14.78 -12.83
CA PHE A 209 -20.78 -14.35 -11.45
C PHE A 209 -19.56 -13.41 -11.31
N GLU A 210 -19.61 -12.52 -10.34
CA GLU A 210 -18.52 -11.59 -10.00
C GLU A 210 -17.20 -12.32 -9.78
N TYR A 211 -17.19 -13.46 -9.04
CA TYR A 211 -15.98 -14.27 -8.82
C TYR A 211 -15.39 -14.88 -10.12
N GLN A 212 -16.17 -15.01 -11.18
CA GLN A 212 -15.64 -15.49 -12.46
C GLN A 212 -14.82 -14.41 -13.16
N VAL A 213 -15.21 -13.14 -13.00
CA VAL A 213 -14.40 -12.00 -13.47
C VAL A 213 -13.18 -11.83 -12.59
N GLU A 214 -13.31 -11.99 -11.25
CA GLU A 214 -12.17 -12.01 -10.32
C GLU A 214 -11.13 -13.09 -10.73
N ALA A 215 -11.59 -14.28 -11.13
CA ALA A 215 -10.69 -15.33 -11.59
C ALA A 215 -9.88 -14.94 -12.85
N GLU A 216 -10.48 -14.17 -13.79
CA GLU A 216 -9.77 -13.63 -14.96
C GLU A 216 -8.70 -12.60 -14.56
N ILE A 217 -8.99 -11.76 -13.55
CA ILE A 217 -8.05 -10.79 -12.99
C ILE A 217 -6.85 -11.51 -12.35
N LEU A 218 -7.13 -12.45 -11.46
CA LEU A 218 -6.08 -13.22 -10.76
C LEU A 218 -5.26 -14.07 -11.72
N HIS A 219 -5.89 -14.62 -12.78
CA HIS A 219 -5.17 -15.33 -13.84
C HIS A 219 -4.15 -14.41 -14.52
N GLU A 220 -4.55 -13.18 -14.87
CA GLU A 220 -3.66 -12.23 -15.56
C GLU A 220 -2.51 -11.79 -14.66
N PHE A 221 -2.76 -11.55 -13.37
CA PHE A 221 -1.70 -11.26 -12.40
C PHE A 221 -0.65 -12.37 -12.39
N MET A 222 -1.07 -13.63 -12.22
CA MET A 222 -0.17 -14.78 -12.15
C MET A 222 0.59 -15.04 -13.45
N GLN A 223 -0.07 -14.86 -14.61
CA GLN A 223 0.58 -15.03 -15.92
C GLN A 223 1.70 -14.01 -16.15
N ARG A 224 1.62 -12.85 -15.50
CA ARG A 224 2.63 -11.78 -15.62
C ARG A 224 3.61 -11.74 -14.45
N GLY A 225 3.58 -12.73 -13.55
CA GLY A 225 4.56 -12.89 -12.47
C GLY A 225 4.17 -12.25 -11.14
N ALA A 226 3.01 -11.62 -11.02
CA ALA A 226 2.46 -11.20 -9.74
C ALA A 226 1.65 -12.33 -9.12
N ARG A 227 2.20 -12.95 -8.10
CA ARG A 227 1.59 -14.13 -7.48
C ARG A 227 0.37 -13.79 -6.63
N PHE A 228 0.28 -12.57 -6.14
CA PHE A 228 -0.76 -12.14 -5.21
C PHE A 228 -1.36 -10.81 -5.65
N PRO A 229 -2.65 -10.58 -5.34
CA PRO A 229 -3.20 -9.23 -5.35
C PRO A 229 -2.61 -8.42 -4.18
N SER A 230 -2.53 -7.11 -4.33
CA SER A 230 -2.13 -6.19 -3.26
C SER A 230 -3.17 -6.05 -2.16
N TYR A 231 -4.43 -6.31 -2.48
CA TYR A 231 -5.58 -6.35 -1.58
C TYR A 231 -6.66 -7.27 -2.15
N ASN A 232 -7.69 -7.58 -1.34
CA ASN A 232 -8.82 -8.38 -1.81
C ASN A 232 -9.57 -7.65 -2.92
N SER A 233 -9.59 -8.22 -4.12
CA SER A 233 -10.23 -7.61 -5.29
C SER A 233 -11.72 -7.34 -5.05
N ILE A 234 -12.19 -6.17 -5.44
CA ILE A 234 -13.58 -5.76 -5.43
C ILE A 234 -14.11 -5.94 -6.86
N VAL A 235 -15.12 -6.79 -7.03
CA VAL A 235 -15.79 -7.00 -8.32
C VAL A 235 -17.29 -6.85 -8.09
N ALA A 236 -17.80 -5.62 -8.25
CA ALA A 236 -19.08 -5.19 -7.74
C ALA A 236 -20.08 -4.84 -8.87
N GLY A 237 -21.03 -5.74 -9.14
CA GLY A 237 -22.09 -5.56 -10.14
C GLY A 237 -23.29 -4.76 -9.61
N GLY A 238 -23.77 -3.79 -10.37
CA GLY A 238 -24.98 -3.02 -10.08
C GLY A 238 -24.94 -2.35 -8.70
N LYS A 239 -25.92 -2.63 -7.84
CA LYS A 239 -26.02 -2.05 -6.49
C LYS A 239 -24.85 -2.34 -5.58
N ASN A 240 -24.11 -3.43 -5.84
CA ASN A 240 -22.95 -3.79 -5.02
C ASN A 240 -21.83 -2.76 -5.16
N ALA A 241 -21.76 -2.05 -6.28
CA ALA A 241 -20.81 -0.95 -6.51
C ALA A 241 -21.04 0.26 -5.58
N CYS A 242 -22.17 0.33 -4.88
CA CYS A 242 -22.42 1.34 -3.83
C CYS A 242 -21.88 0.91 -2.44
N CYS A 243 -21.25 -0.26 -2.33
CA CYS A 243 -20.52 -0.70 -1.15
C CYS A 243 -19.02 -0.59 -1.45
N LEU A 244 -18.31 0.29 -0.74
CA LEU A 244 -16.94 0.70 -1.09
C LEU A 244 -15.95 -0.47 -1.09
N HIS A 245 -16.00 -1.35 -0.09
CA HIS A 245 -15.13 -2.53 0.05
C HIS A 245 -15.92 -3.82 -0.08
N TYR A 246 -16.65 -3.98 -1.21
CA TYR A 246 -17.41 -5.18 -1.52
C TYR A 246 -16.47 -6.29 -2.02
N VAL A 247 -16.17 -7.27 -1.17
CA VAL A 247 -15.25 -8.38 -1.46
C VAL A 247 -15.94 -9.75 -1.53
N SER A 248 -17.26 -9.79 -1.42
CA SER A 248 -18.00 -11.07 -1.48
C SER A 248 -18.00 -11.68 -2.88
N ASN A 249 -18.01 -10.87 -3.90
CA ASN A 249 -17.90 -11.20 -5.33
C ASN A 249 -18.75 -12.41 -5.77
N ASN A 250 -19.97 -12.54 -5.23
CA ASN A 250 -20.78 -13.75 -5.37
C ASN A 250 -22.12 -13.57 -6.08
N CYS A 251 -22.39 -12.37 -6.59
CA CYS A 251 -23.62 -12.06 -7.30
C CYS A 251 -23.50 -12.31 -8.81
N ARG A 252 -24.65 -12.55 -9.44
CA ARG A 252 -24.73 -12.71 -10.89
C ARG A 252 -24.82 -11.35 -11.59
N LEU A 253 -24.00 -11.13 -12.59
CA LEU A 253 -23.96 -9.92 -13.40
C LEU A 253 -25.18 -9.83 -14.30
N LYS A 254 -25.87 -8.68 -14.29
CA LYS A 254 -27.07 -8.45 -15.09
C LYS A 254 -26.80 -7.48 -16.24
N PRO A 255 -27.48 -7.66 -17.40
CA PRO A 255 -27.38 -6.69 -18.48
C PRO A 255 -27.89 -5.32 -18.03
N ASN A 256 -27.37 -4.25 -18.63
CA ASN A 256 -27.67 -2.85 -18.33
C ASN A 256 -27.25 -2.34 -16.93
N GLU A 257 -26.57 -3.16 -16.13
CA GLU A 257 -25.89 -2.72 -14.90
C GLU A 257 -24.41 -2.40 -15.20
N LEU A 258 -23.79 -1.62 -14.31
CA LEU A 258 -22.36 -1.38 -14.32
C LEU A 258 -21.64 -2.45 -13.48
N LEU A 259 -20.40 -2.73 -13.86
CA LEU A 259 -19.44 -3.48 -13.04
C LEU A 259 -18.31 -2.52 -12.63
N MET A 260 -18.18 -2.30 -11.34
CA MET A 260 -17.03 -1.61 -10.76
C MET A 260 -16.03 -2.67 -10.31
N ILE A 261 -14.81 -2.57 -10.80
CA ILE A 261 -13.68 -3.40 -10.38
C ILE A 261 -12.67 -2.50 -9.73
N ASP A 262 -12.19 -2.91 -8.56
CA ASP A 262 -11.08 -2.32 -7.87
C ASP A 262 -10.11 -3.46 -7.50
N ALA A 263 -8.98 -3.50 -8.21
CA ALA A 263 -8.03 -4.59 -8.13
C ALA A 263 -6.63 -4.14 -8.55
N GLY A 264 -5.64 -4.53 -7.76
CA GLY A 264 -4.24 -4.29 -8.02
C GLY A 264 -3.37 -5.51 -7.75
N ALA A 265 -2.30 -5.65 -8.52
CA ALA A 265 -1.31 -6.71 -8.37
C ALA A 265 -0.22 -6.29 -7.40
N GLU A 266 0.26 -7.22 -6.56
CA GLU A 266 1.50 -7.05 -5.82
C GLU A 266 2.65 -7.68 -6.62
N TYR A 267 3.64 -6.87 -6.99
CA TYR A 267 4.84 -7.34 -7.68
C TYR A 267 6.08 -6.91 -6.89
N GLU A 268 6.90 -7.89 -6.49
CA GLU A 268 8.07 -7.67 -5.62
C GLU A 268 7.75 -6.79 -4.38
N MET A 269 6.64 -7.07 -3.72
CA MET A 269 6.11 -6.39 -2.54
C MET A 269 5.47 -5.01 -2.81
N TYR A 270 5.58 -4.45 -4.02
CA TYR A 270 4.97 -3.15 -4.34
C TYR A 270 3.58 -3.32 -4.93
N ALA A 271 2.66 -2.48 -4.47
CA ALA A 271 1.27 -2.50 -4.87
C ALA A 271 0.99 -1.70 -6.15
N GLY A 272 0.14 -2.26 -7.03
CA GLY A 272 -0.68 -1.50 -7.95
C GLY A 272 -2.08 -1.33 -7.36
N ASP A 273 -2.80 -0.29 -7.79
CA ASP A 273 -4.15 0.04 -7.31
C ASP A 273 -4.96 0.72 -8.42
N ILE A 274 -5.99 0.04 -8.91
CA ILE A 274 -6.79 0.54 -10.04
C ILE A 274 -8.27 0.28 -9.81
N SER A 275 -9.08 1.32 -9.89
CA SER A 275 -10.53 1.16 -10.06
C SER A 275 -10.96 1.53 -11.46
N ARG A 276 -11.80 0.70 -12.08
CA ARG A 276 -12.51 0.98 -13.33
C ARG A 276 -13.95 0.55 -13.21
N THR A 277 -14.84 1.34 -13.82
CA THR A 277 -16.26 1.04 -13.92
C THR A 277 -16.68 0.99 -15.38
N PHE A 278 -17.35 -0.07 -15.78
CA PHE A 278 -17.78 -0.27 -17.17
C PHE A 278 -19.11 -1.03 -17.24
N PRO A 279 -19.88 -0.90 -18.36
CA PRO A 279 -21.17 -1.56 -18.52
C PRO A 279 -21.02 -3.06 -18.79
N ILE A 280 -21.78 -3.91 -18.07
CA ILE A 280 -21.71 -5.38 -18.18
C ILE A 280 -22.04 -5.88 -19.60
N ASN A 281 -22.88 -5.14 -20.32
CA ASN A 281 -23.26 -5.46 -21.70
C ASN A 281 -22.54 -4.64 -22.77
N GLY A 282 -21.45 -3.95 -22.41
CA GLY A 282 -20.61 -3.20 -23.34
C GLY A 282 -21.15 -1.85 -23.80
N ARG A 283 -22.26 -1.37 -23.25
CA ARG A 283 -22.86 -0.07 -23.58
C ARG A 283 -23.40 0.65 -22.34
N PHE A 284 -22.95 1.88 -22.13
CA PHE A 284 -23.50 2.74 -21.08
C PHE A 284 -24.90 3.23 -21.43
N THR A 285 -25.81 3.23 -20.48
CA THR A 285 -27.09 3.97 -20.59
C THR A 285 -26.85 5.48 -20.45
N SER A 286 -27.84 6.32 -20.81
CA SER A 286 -27.71 7.78 -20.70
C SER A 286 -27.37 8.19 -19.24
N ALA A 287 -28.15 7.71 -18.26
CA ALA A 287 -27.92 8.06 -16.85
C ALA A 287 -26.53 7.60 -16.33
N GLN A 288 -26.06 6.44 -16.79
CA GLN A 288 -24.71 5.96 -16.45
C GLN A 288 -23.61 6.85 -17.05
N ARG A 289 -23.80 7.32 -18.30
CA ARG A 289 -22.88 8.28 -18.96
C ARG A 289 -22.81 9.58 -18.20
N ASP A 290 -23.97 10.15 -17.84
CA ASP A 290 -24.05 11.43 -17.15
C ASP A 290 -23.25 11.40 -15.83
N VAL A 291 -23.38 10.34 -15.03
CA VAL A 291 -22.61 10.17 -13.77
C VAL A 291 -21.13 9.85 -14.06
N TYR A 292 -20.87 9.01 -15.07
CA TYR A 292 -19.50 8.61 -15.42
C TYR A 292 -18.64 9.81 -15.88
N ASP A 293 -19.23 10.68 -16.71
CA ASP A 293 -18.55 11.87 -17.25
C ASP A 293 -18.17 12.85 -16.14
N ILE A 294 -19.01 12.97 -15.08
CA ILE A 294 -18.66 13.78 -13.89
C ILE A 294 -17.43 13.17 -13.19
N VAL A 295 -17.46 11.88 -12.88
CA VAL A 295 -16.33 11.23 -12.18
C VAL A 295 -15.05 11.27 -13.02
N LEU A 296 -15.15 11.05 -14.33
CA LEU A 296 -14.03 11.12 -15.25
C LEU A 296 -13.42 12.54 -15.31
N ALA A 297 -14.26 13.56 -15.40
CA ALA A 297 -13.79 14.95 -15.39
C ALA A 297 -13.04 15.29 -14.10
N VAL A 298 -13.55 14.83 -12.94
CA VAL A 298 -12.88 15.02 -11.64
C VAL A 298 -11.55 14.27 -11.58
N ASN A 299 -11.50 13.02 -12.05
CA ASN A 299 -10.28 12.23 -12.12
C ASN A 299 -9.22 12.96 -12.95
N GLN A 300 -9.58 13.39 -14.16
CA GLN A 300 -8.65 14.10 -15.07
C GLN A 300 -8.15 15.43 -14.49
N ALA A 301 -9.03 16.24 -13.90
CA ALA A 301 -8.67 17.51 -13.29
C ALA A 301 -7.77 17.33 -12.07
N SER A 302 -8.06 16.33 -11.23
CA SER A 302 -7.26 16.00 -10.06
C SER A 302 -5.87 15.50 -10.45
N ILE A 303 -5.76 14.63 -11.45
CA ILE A 303 -4.47 14.17 -12.00
C ILE A 303 -3.65 15.36 -12.52
N ALA A 304 -4.26 16.23 -13.33
CA ALA A 304 -3.58 17.41 -13.88
C ALA A 304 -3.05 18.35 -12.78
N SER A 305 -3.69 18.37 -11.62
CA SER A 305 -3.30 19.19 -10.46
C SER A 305 -2.30 18.48 -9.53
N THR A 306 -2.06 17.18 -9.70
CA THR A 306 -1.14 16.39 -8.87
C THR A 306 0.28 16.54 -9.38
N VAL A 307 0.91 17.65 -9.07
CA VAL A 307 2.24 18.05 -9.55
C VAL A 307 3.13 18.51 -8.38
N LYS A 308 4.43 18.61 -8.62
CA LYS A 308 5.40 19.13 -7.65
C LYS A 308 4.92 20.45 -7.03
N GLN A 309 5.06 20.58 -5.72
CA GLN A 309 4.64 21.72 -4.88
C GLN A 309 3.11 21.92 -4.79
N ALA A 310 2.30 21.04 -5.35
CA ALA A 310 0.86 21.10 -5.16
C ALA A 310 0.49 20.74 -3.70
N ASN A 311 -0.62 21.33 -3.24
CA ASN A 311 -1.18 21.07 -1.93
C ASN A 311 -2.34 20.06 -2.06
N TRP A 312 -2.21 18.90 -1.43
CA TRP A 312 -3.22 17.86 -1.49
C TRP A 312 -4.62 18.29 -1.06
N GLN A 313 -4.69 19.16 -0.02
CA GLN A 313 -5.99 19.66 0.47
C GLN A 313 -6.71 20.50 -0.58
N THR A 314 -5.95 21.29 -1.35
CA THR A 314 -6.51 22.10 -2.44
C THR A 314 -7.07 21.21 -3.56
N ILE A 315 -6.34 20.16 -3.95
CA ILE A 315 -6.80 19.19 -4.97
C ILE A 315 -8.07 18.49 -4.50
N SER A 316 -8.08 17.98 -3.26
CA SER A 316 -9.23 17.30 -2.67
C SER A 316 -10.47 18.21 -2.57
N THR A 317 -10.28 19.47 -2.17
CA THR A 317 -11.38 20.44 -2.09
C THR A 317 -11.98 20.72 -3.47
N ALA A 318 -11.15 20.91 -4.49
CA ALA A 318 -11.62 21.09 -5.86
C ALA A 318 -12.40 19.88 -6.39
N ALA A 319 -11.93 18.67 -6.10
CA ALA A 319 -12.63 17.43 -6.46
C ALA A 319 -14.02 17.35 -5.81
N ILE A 320 -14.12 17.65 -4.51
CA ILE A 320 -15.41 17.69 -3.79
C ILE A 320 -16.37 18.71 -4.41
N GLN A 321 -15.87 19.91 -4.75
CA GLN A 321 -16.67 20.95 -5.40
C GLN A 321 -17.21 20.49 -6.75
N MET A 322 -16.37 19.89 -7.59
CA MET A 322 -16.77 19.37 -8.90
C MET A 322 -17.79 18.24 -8.80
N LEU A 323 -17.58 17.27 -7.91
CA LEU A 323 -18.54 16.18 -7.66
C LEU A 323 -19.88 16.71 -7.16
N THR A 324 -19.85 17.67 -6.21
CA THR A 324 -21.06 18.29 -5.66
C THR A 324 -21.84 19.05 -6.73
N GLN A 325 -21.15 19.84 -7.56
CA GLN A 325 -21.77 20.57 -8.68
C GLN A 325 -22.41 19.58 -9.67
N GLY A 326 -21.70 18.52 -10.03
CA GLY A 326 -22.26 17.48 -10.90
C GLY A 326 -23.54 16.84 -10.35
N LEU A 327 -23.61 16.58 -9.04
CA LEU A 327 -24.81 16.05 -8.39
C LEU A 327 -25.97 17.07 -8.42
N ILE A 328 -25.68 18.37 -8.33
CA ILE A 328 -26.69 19.44 -8.46
C ILE A 328 -27.20 19.50 -9.91
N ASP A 329 -26.29 19.45 -10.89
CA ASP A 329 -26.64 19.51 -12.32
C ASP A 329 -27.51 18.31 -12.76
N LEU A 330 -27.33 17.15 -12.13
CA LEU A 330 -28.17 15.95 -12.33
C LEU A 330 -29.51 16.03 -11.55
N GLY A 331 -29.74 17.05 -10.73
CA GLY A 331 -30.93 17.17 -9.90
C GLY A 331 -31.00 16.13 -8.76
N ILE A 332 -29.84 15.55 -8.37
CA ILE A 332 -29.71 14.63 -7.23
C ILE A 332 -29.55 15.43 -5.93
N LEU A 333 -28.81 16.53 -5.98
CA LEU A 333 -28.72 17.52 -4.91
C LEU A 333 -29.46 18.80 -5.33
N HIS A 334 -29.97 19.53 -4.35
CA HIS A 334 -30.70 20.77 -4.55
C HIS A 334 -30.07 21.92 -3.76
N GLY A 335 -30.28 23.16 -4.21
CA GLY A 335 -29.72 24.36 -3.60
C GLY A 335 -28.40 24.78 -4.27
N SER A 336 -27.67 25.73 -3.64
CA SER A 336 -26.40 26.20 -4.19
C SER A 336 -25.24 25.25 -3.85
N LEU A 337 -24.13 25.37 -4.58
CA LEU A 337 -22.89 24.65 -4.29
C LEU A 337 -22.41 24.91 -2.86
N GLU A 338 -22.40 26.16 -2.45
CA GLU A 338 -21.93 26.60 -1.14
C GLU A 338 -22.76 25.96 -0.01
N GLN A 339 -24.08 25.95 -0.14
CA GLN A 339 -25.00 25.33 0.82
C GLN A 339 -24.72 23.84 0.96
N ASN A 340 -24.52 23.14 -0.15
CA ASN A 340 -24.24 21.70 -0.16
C ASN A 340 -22.84 21.36 0.41
N ILE A 341 -21.85 22.20 0.16
CA ILE A 341 -20.50 22.04 0.74
C ILE A 341 -20.54 22.28 2.25
N GLU A 342 -21.18 23.36 2.72
CA GLU A 342 -21.30 23.70 4.14
C GLU A 342 -22.06 22.61 4.92
N ALA A 343 -23.19 22.15 4.38
CA ALA A 343 -23.98 21.06 4.95
C ALA A 343 -23.40 19.66 4.71
N GLN A 344 -22.35 19.54 3.92
CA GLN A 344 -21.69 18.27 3.54
C GLN A 344 -22.65 17.23 2.93
N THR A 345 -23.70 17.65 2.22
CA THR A 345 -24.71 16.76 1.65
C THR A 345 -24.14 15.79 0.61
N TYR A 346 -23.05 16.18 -0.04
CA TYR A 346 -22.30 15.35 -0.97
C TYR A 346 -21.79 14.04 -0.34
N ARG A 347 -21.56 14.01 1.00
CA ARG A 347 -21.05 12.81 1.70
C ARG A 347 -21.97 11.60 1.61
N ARG A 348 -23.24 11.81 1.26
CA ARG A 348 -24.17 10.72 0.97
C ARG A 348 -23.77 9.93 -0.29
N PHE A 349 -23.05 10.58 -1.21
CA PHE A 349 -22.71 10.06 -2.52
C PHE A 349 -21.20 9.92 -2.75
N TYR A 350 -20.39 10.64 -1.96
CA TYR A 350 -18.93 10.59 -1.96
C TYR A 350 -18.43 10.71 -0.52
N MET A 351 -18.08 9.60 0.09
CA MET A 351 -17.83 9.47 1.52
C MET A 351 -16.39 9.11 1.87
N HIS A 352 -15.48 8.96 0.88
CA HIS A 352 -14.08 8.64 1.10
C HIS A 352 -13.13 9.77 0.65
N GLY A 353 -11.84 9.61 0.83
CA GLY A 353 -10.81 10.56 0.37
C GLY A 353 -10.61 10.51 -1.14
N LEU A 354 -9.91 11.51 -1.68
CA LEU A 354 -9.57 11.54 -3.11
C LEU A 354 -8.46 10.54 -3.47
N GLY A 355 -7.72 10.04 -2.48
CA GLY A 355 -6.65 9.08 -2.67
C GLY A 355 -5.74 8.98 -1.46
N HIS A 356 -4.79 8.07 -1.54
CA HIS A 356 -3.82 7.74 -0.50
C HIS A 356 -2.42 7.53 -1.10
N TRP A 357 -1.40 7.46 -0.25
CA TRP A 357 -0.06 7.07 -0.69
C TRP A 357 -0.06 5.60 -1.09
N LEU A 358 0.77 5.25 -2.08
CA LEU A 358 0.90 3.91 -2.61
C LEU A 358 2.38 3.50 -2.65
N GLY A 359 2.69 2.26 -2.31
CA GLY A 359 4.07 1.75 -2.31
C GLY A 359 4.17 0.28 -1.94
N LEU A 360 4.97 -0.05 -0.91
CA LEU A 360 5.03 -1.40 -0.33
C LEU A 360 3.71 -1.82 0.30
N ASP A 361 2.95 -0.89 0.79
CA ASP A 361 1.58 -1.10 1.25
C ASP A 361 0.62 -0.37 0.31
N VAL A 362 -0.58 -0.93 0.10
CA VAL A 362 -1.60 -0.28 -0.73
C VAL A 362 -2.00 1.07 -0.12
N HIS A 363 -2.25 1.13 1.17
CA HIS A 363 -2.33 2.36 1.94
C HIS A 363 -0.95 2.58 2.60
N ASP A 364 -0.05 3.20 1.82
CA ASP A 364 1.34 3.33 2.23
C ASP A 364 1.53 4.43 3.28
N VAL A 365 2.68 4.36 3.96
CA VAL A 365 3.06 5.26 5.04
C VAL A 365 3.28 6.69 4.55
N GLY A 366 3.18 7.63 5.48
CA GLY A 366 3.34 9.05 5.23
C GLY A 366 2.09 9.85 5.61
N GLY A 367 2.29 10.95 6.32
CA GLY A 367 1.22 11.88 6.65
C GLY A 367 0.84 12.76 5.47
N ARG A 368 -0.27 13.48 5.59
CA ARG A 368 -0.63 14.61 4.71
C ARG A 368 -0.25 15.96 5.34
N PHE A 369 0.17 15.94 6.60
CA PHE A 369 0.59 17.10 7.37
C PHE A 369 1.93 16.79 8.04
N ASP A 370 2.76 17.79 8.19
CA ASP A 370 4.02 17.69 8.93
C ASP A 370 3.78 17.81 10.45
N ASN A 371 4.86 17.73 11.23
CA ASN A 371 4.82 17.86 12.70
C ASN A 371 4.39 19.24 13.20
N GLN A 372 4.24 20.23 12.31
CA GLN A 372 3.76 21.59 12.60
C GLN A 372 2.33 21.79 12.10
N GLU A 373 1.64 20.71 11.76
CA GLU A 373 0.28 20.71 11.18
C GLU A 373 0.20 21.47 9.84
N GLN A 374 1.33 21.62 9.12
CA GLN A 374 1.32 22.22 7.80
C GLN A 374 1.13 21.12 6.75
N PRO A 375 0.32 21.36 5.69
CA PRO A 375 0.16 20.40 4.62
C PRO A 375 1.50 20.07 3.95
N ILE A 376 1.78 18.79 3.79
CA ILE A 376 2.93 18.32 3.02
C ILE A 376 2.69 18.66 1.54
N LEU A 377 3.61 19.39 0.94
CA LEU A 377 3.59 19.68 -0.49
C LEU A 377 4.12 18.47 -1.26
N LEU A 378 3.49 18.18 -2.40
CA LEU A 378 3.88 17.07 -3.25
C LEU A 378 5.30 17.24 -3.77
N GLN A 379 6.09 16.17 -3.72
CA GLN A 379 7.49 16.14 -4.15
C GLN A 379 7.71 15.05 -5.20
N PRO A 380 8.69 15.21 -6.10
CA PRO A 380 9.10 14.15 -7.01
C PRO A 380 9.45 12.87 -6.27
N GLY A 381 9.01 11.73 -6.79
CA GLY A 381 9.14 10.42 -6.16
C GLY A 381 7.97 10.02 -5.27
N MET A 382 7.06 10.93 -4.90
CA MET A 382 5.81 10.55 -4.23
C MET A 382 4.87 9.86 -5.21
N VAL A 383 4.23 8.76 -4.76
CA VAL A 383 3.20 8.04 -5.52
C VAL A 383 1.90 8.05 -4.72
N THR A 384 0.81 8.44 -5.37
CA THR A 384 -0.52 8.51 -4.76
C THR A 384 -1.58 7.98 -5.71
N THR A 385 -2.69 7.47 -5.20
CA THR A 385 -3.91 7.22 -5.98
C THR A 385 -4.68 8.51 -6.21
N ILE A 386 -5.46 8.57 -7.29
CA ILE A 386 -6.49 9.57 -7.57
C ILE A 386 -7.75 8.79 -7.94
N GLU A 387 -8.71 8.74 -7.04
CA GLU A 387 -9.84 7.79 -7.05
C GLU A 387 -11.21 8.44 -6.77
N PRO A 388 -11.60 9.51 -7.44
CA PRO A 388 -12.93 10.06 -7.26
C PRO A 388 -14.01 9.03 -7.61
N GLY A 389 -15.15 9.10 -6.92
CA GLY A 389 -16.27 8.23 -7.18
C GLY A 389 -17.61 8.87 -6.81
N LEU A 390 -18.70 8.31 -7.33
CA LEU A 390 -20.08 8.62 -6.94
C LEU A 390 -20.85 7.32 -6.74
N TYR A 391 -21.54 7.21 -5.62
CA TYR A 391 -22.26 6.00 -5.19
C TYR A 391 -23.70 6.34 -4.88
N ILE A 392 -24.60 6.07 -5.82
CA ILE A 392 -26.00 6.50 -5.80
C ILE A 392 -26.91 5.29 -5.51
N SER A 393 -27.08 4.98 -4.23
CA SER A 393 -28.02 3.93 -3.80
C SER A 393 -29.47 4.35 -4.09
N ALA A 394 -30.35 3.35 -4.29
CA ALA A 394 -31.79 3.60 -4.49
C ALA A 394 -32.41 4.25 -3.26
N ALA A 395 -33.15 5.36 -3.45
CA ALA A 395 -33.93 6.04 -2.44
C ALA A 395 -35.09 6.83 -3.08
N ASP A 396 -36.13 7.12 -2.31
CA ASP A 396 -37.36 7.77 -2.82
C ASP A 396 -37.15 9.21 -3.31
N ASP A 397 -36.16 9.89 -2.73
CA ASP A 397 -35.75 11.26 -3.06
C ASP A 397 -34.74 11.36 -4.22
N ILE A 398 -34.38 10.25 -4.83
CA ILE A 398 -33.43 10.19 -5.96
C ILE A 398 -34.19 9.78 -7.24
N PRO A 399 -33.95 10.43 -8.39
CA PRO A 399 -34.54 10.03 -9.64
C PRO A 399 -34.19 8.57 -9.98
N LYS A 400 -35.17 7.75 -10.32
CA LYS A 400 -35.03 6.30 -10.54
C LYS A 400 -33.97 5.92 -11.59
N ALA A 401 -33.71 6.81 -12.55
CA ALA A 401 -32.71 6.60 -13.58
C ALA A 401 -31.28 6.45 -13.03
N PHE A 402 -31.00 7.04 -11.86
CA PHE A 402 -29.69 7.03 -11.21
C PHE A 402 -29.57 5.99 -10.09
N HIS A 403 -30.62 5.22 -9.79
CA HIS A 403 -30.60 4.22 -8.71
C HIS A 403 -29.55 3.14 -8.96
N ASN A 404 -28.78 2.83 -7.92
CA ASN A 404 -27.77 1.75 -7.91
C ASN A 404 -26.64 1.97 -8.93
N ILE A 405 -26.27 3.23 -9.19
CA ILE A 405 -25.09 3.59 -9.96
C ILE A 405 -23.96 3.86 -8.97
N GLY A 406 -22.95 2.99 -8.95
CA GLY A 406 -21.67 3.18 -8.26
C GLY A 406 -20.57 3.26 -9.30
N ILE A 407 -19.79 4.35 -9.28
CA ILE A 407 -18.70 4.60 -10.22
C ILE A 407 -17.49 5.09 -9.44
N ARG A 408 -16.33 4.43 -9.62
CA ARG A 408 -15.00 4.89 -9.22
C ARG A 408 -14.06 4.77 -10.42
N ILE A 409 -13.25 5.79 -10.63
CA ILE A 409 -12.18 5.81 -11.63
C ILE A 409 -10.91 6.20 -10.92
N GLU A 410 -9.96 5.30 -10.88
CA GLU A 410 -8.73 5.43 -10.10
C GLU A 410 -7.50 5.20 -10.92
N ASP A 411 -6.51 6.05 -10.73
CA ASP A 411 -5.20 5.95 -11.33
C ASP A 411 -4.09 6.13 -10.29
N ASN A 412 -2.93 5.52 -10.55
CA ASN A 412 -1.72 5.68 -9.75
C ASN A 412 -0.84 6.76 -10.37
N ILE A 413 -0.50 7.77 -9.58
CA ILE A 413 0.19 8.97 -10.04
C ILE A 413 1.54 9.10 -9.36
N LEU A 414 2.61 9.06 -10.14
CA LEU A 414 3.97 9.39 -9.71
C LEU A 414 4.22 10.88 -9.96
N VAL A 415 4.52 11.62 -8.91
CA VAL A 415 4.93 13.03 -9.02
C VAL A 415 6.35 13.10 -9.58
N THR A 416 6.58 13.94 -10.58
CA THR A 416 7.88 14.12 -11.22
C THR A 416 8.37 15.57 -11.11
N GLU A 417 9.61 15.84 -11.50
CA GLU A 417 10.17 17.21 -11.50
C GLU A 417 9.37 18.19 -12.39
N ASN A 418 8.81 17.70 -13.49
CA ASN A 418 8.18 18.55 -14.52
C ASN A 418 6.66 18.31 -14.65
N GLY A 419 6.04 17.65 -13.68
CA GLY A 419 4.62 17.32 -13.72
C GLY A 419 4.31 16.03 -12.99
N ASN A 420 3.63 15.10 -13.66
CA ASN A 420 3.37 13.76 -13.14
C ASN A 420 3.43 12.70 -14.24
N GLU A 421 3.52 11.45 -13.84
CA GLU A 421 3.37 10.28 -14.69
C GLU A 421 2.18 9.46 -14.18
N VAL A 422 1.24 9.17 -15.08
CA VAL A 422 0.11 8.26 -14.78
C VAL A 422 0.57 6.84 -15.04
N LEU A 423 0.91 6.10 -13.98
CA LEU A 423 1.46 4.75 -14.09
C LEU A 423 0.46 3.74 -14.68
N THR A 424 -0.82 4.08 -14.64
CA THR A 424 -1.96 3.25 -15.09
C THR A 424 -2.56 3.75 -16.42
N ALA A 425 -1.82 4.56 -17.17
CA ALA A 425 -2.32 5.20 -18.40
C ALA A 425 -2.76 4.23 -19.50
N SER A 426 -2.30 2.96 -19.48
CA SER A 426 -2.65 1.95 -20.46
C SER A 426 -4.07 1.40 -20.30
N VAL A 427 -4.75 1.63 -19.16
CA VAL A 427 -6.13 1.17 -18.94
C VAL A 427 -7.12 2.17 -19.53
N PRO A 428 -8.00 1.75 -20.46
CA PRO A 428 -9.06 2.60 -20.98
C PRO A 428 -9.92 3.20 -19.87
N LYS A 429 -10.22 4.51 -19.98
CA LYS A 429 -11.12 5.19 -19.05
C LYS A 429 -12.09 6.17 -19.70
N THR A 430 -11.97 6.46 -20.99
CA THR A 430 -13.02 7.20 -21.68
C THR A 430 -14.13 6.25 -22.15
N ILE A 431 -15.38 6.74 -22.18
CA ILE A 431 -16.53 5.93 -22.62
C ILE A 431 -16.29 5.32 -24.02
N PRO A 432 -15.80 6.04 -25.04
CA PRO A 432 -15.54 5.45 -26.34
C PRO A 432 -14.50 4.33 -26.33
N GLU A 433 -13.41 4.47 -25.55
CA GLU A 433 -12.37 3.46 -25.43
C GLU A 433 -12.91 2.19 -24.75
N ILE A 434 -13.67 2.34 -23.66
CA ILE A 434 -14.29 1.22 -22.94
C ILE A 434 -15.28 0.49 -23.84
N GLU A 435 -16.19 1.20 -24.50
CA GLU A 435 -17.15 0.60 -25.41
C GLU A 435 -16.50 -0.07 -26.61
N ALA A 436 -15.37 0.45 -27.10
CA ALA A 436 -14.61 -0.14 -28.19
C ALA A 436 -13.95 -1.48 -27.80
N ILE A 437 -13.32 -1.54 -26.60
CA ILE A 437 -12.65 -2.77 -26.13
C ILE A 437 -13.63 -3.88 -25.75
N MET A 438 -14.87 -3.51 -25.41
CA MET A 438 -15.95 -4.45 -25.05
C MET A 438 -16.80 -4.89 -26.24
N GLN A 439 -16.52 -4.39 -27.45
CA GLN A 439 -17.21 -4.86 -28.68
C GLN A 439 -16.74 -6.26 -29.02
N HIS A 440 -17.67 -7.23 -29.05
CA HIS A 440 -17.45 -8.66 -29.41
C HIS A 440 -18.36 -9.07 -30.54
#